data_064bdeed598797101a42419b55a1145a
#
_entry.id   064bdeed598797101a42419b55a1145a
#
_cell.length_a   1.000
_cell.length_b   1.000
_cell.length_c   1.000
_cell.angle_alpha   90.00
_cell.angle_beta   90.00
_cell.angle_gamma   90.00
#
_symmetry.space_group_name_H-M   'P 1'
#
loop_
_entity.id
_entity.type
_entity.pdbx_description
1 polymer ?
#
loop_
_entity_poly.entity_id
_entity_poly.type
_entity_poly.pdbx_seq_one_letter_code
_entity_poly.pdbx_strand_id
1 'polypeptide(L)'
;MTQKLLEVKNVSKIFRIGGILKGKKLVAIDDVSLEIDSEKPVILSIVGESGCGKTTLCKMILRLYKPDRGDILLSGNSYANRKDYDPLRFRLDVQPIFQNPYESFSARKTVDTYLFNTALRLGIVKNRTEAENLVDETLCSVGMSLAVVKGKYPTQFSGGELQRISIARALITRPKLIIADEPVAAIDASMKMNIVNLFK
;
A
#
# COMPACT_ATOMS: atom_id res chain seq x y z
N MET A 1 25.05 10.83 -9.04
CA MET A 1 24.39 10.47 -7.78
C MET A 1 23.11 9.73 -8.15
N THR A 2 22.97 8.49 -7.73
CA THR A 2 21.76 7.68 -7.95
C THR A 2 20.56 8.35 -7.30
N GLN A 3 19.49 8.53 -8.06
CA GLN A 3 18.27 9.13 -7.51
C GLN A 3 17.59 8.09 -6.59
N LYS A 4 17.36 8.46 -5.32
CA LYS A 4 16.67 7.60 -4.35
C LYS A 4 15.16 7.70 -4.55
N LEU A 5 14.48 6.55 -4.59
CA LEU A 5 13.00 6.50 -4.56
C LEU A 5 12.48 6.73 -3.15
N LEU A 6 13.03 5.99 -2.18
CA LEU A 6 12.64 6.08 -0.78
C LEU A 6 13.90 6.22 0.09
N GLU A 7 13.87 7.14 1.03
CA GLU A 7 14.87 7.28 2.06
C GLU A 7 14.17 7.37 3.42
N VAL A 8 14.51 6.48 4.32
CA VAL A 8 14.13 6.50 5.73
C VAL A 8 15.38 6.84 6.51
N LYS A 9 15.40 7.97 7.22
CA LYS A 9 16.61 8.53 7.88
C LYS A 9 16.39 8.62 9.37
N ASN A 10 17.04 7.74 10.13
CA ASN A 10 17.10 7.73 11.59
C ASN A 10 15.71 7.89 12.24
N VAL A 11 14.71 7.16 11.71
CA VAL A 11 13.35 7.29 12.18
C VAL A 11 13.12 6.52 13.47
N SER A 12 12.41 7.17 14.40
CA SER A 12 11.95 6.55 15.62
C SER A 12 10.46 6.81 15.82
N LYS A 13 9.76 5.83 16.41
CA LYS A 13 8.34 5.94 16.76
C LYS A 13 8.07 5.42 18.16
N ILE A 14 7.45 6.26 18.99
CA ILE A 14 7.13 5.96 20.37
C ILE A 14 5.63 6.13 20.58
N PHE A 15 4.97 5.06 21.01
CA PHE A 15 3.58 5.12 21.45
C PHE A 15 3.48 5.29 22.97
N ARG A 16 2.43 5.98 23.42
CA ARG A 16 2.07 6.05 24.82
C ARG A 16 0.89 5.12 25.07
N ILE A 17 1.09 4.10 25.92
CA ILE A 17 0.06 3.13 26.28
C ILE A 17 -0.37 3.41 27.71
N GLY A 18 -1.67 3.62 27.93
CA GLY A 18 -2.24 3.91 29.26
C GLY A 18 -2.74 5.34 29.39
N GLY A 19 -3.38 5.64 30.56
CA GLY A 19 -4.00 6.95 30.83
C GLY A 19 -3.00 8.11 30.92
N ILE A 20 -3.52 9.32 30.89
CA ILE A 20 -2.79 10.60 30.82
C ILE A 20 -1.73 10.74 31.92
N LEU A 21 -1.96 10.14 33.10
CA LEU A 21 -1.10 10.30 34.30
C LEU A 21 -0.10 9.15 34.54
N LYS A 22 -0.24 7.97 33.91
CA LYS A 22 0.64 6.80 34.11
C LYS A 22 0.97 6.03 32.81
N GLY A 23 0.98 6.71 31.67
CA GLY A 23 1.22 6.05 30.39
C GLY A 23 2.67 5.50 30.27
N LYS A 24 2.79 4.20 29.97
CA LYS A 24 4.07 3.57 29.60
C LYS A 24 4.44 4.00 28.18
N LYS A 25 5.72 4.35 27.96
CA LYS A 25 6.26 4.55 26.61
C LYS A 25 6.58 3.18 26.01
N LEU A 26 6.07 2.93 24.81
CA LEU A 26 6.43 1.79 23.97
C LEU A 26 7.23 2.32 22.78
N VAL A 27 8.50 1.98 22.70
CA VAL A 27 9.35 2.26 21.54
C VAL A 27 9.03 1.19 20.50
N ALA A 28 8.33 1.57 19.44
CA ALA A 28 7.94 0.66 18.35
C ALA A 28 8.98 0.61 17.23
N ILE A 29 9.67 1.73 17.00
CA ILE A 29 10.77 1.87 16.03
C ILE A 29 11.84 2.72 16.73
N ASP A 30 13.09 2.31 16.63
CA ASP A 30 14.23 3.03 17.20
C ASP A 30 15.37 3.12 16.20
N ASP A 31 15.63 4.35 15.76
CA ASP A 31 16.74 4.75 14.87
C ASP A 31 16.90 3.90 13.60
N VAL A 32 15.81 3.66 12.88
CA VAL A 32 15.82 2.86 11.65
C VAL A 32 16.15 3.72 10.45
N SER A 33 17.09 3.24 9.63
CA SER A 33 17.44 3.84 8.33
C SER A 33 17.41 2.77 7.23
N LEU A 34 16.84 3.10 6.07
CA LEU A 34 16.87 2.29 4.85
C LEU A 34 16.72 3.17 3.62
N GLU A 35 17.17 2.66 2.48
CA GLU A 35 17.10 3.36 1.20
C GLU A 35 16.67 2.41 0.09
N ILE A 36 15.92 2.93 -0.89
CA ILE A 36 15.54 2.25 -2.13
C ILE A 36 15.92 3.16 -3.30
N ASP A 37 16.72 2.65 -4.23
CA ASP A 37 17.08 3.35 -5.45
C ASP A 37 15.94 3.34 -6.46
N SER A 38 15.87 4.36 -7.33
CA SER A 38 14.84 4.48 -8.36
C SER A 38 15.23 3.89 -9.72
N GLU A 39 16.50 3.48 -9.90
CA GLU A 39 17.02 3.11 -11.23
C GLU A 39 16.53 1.75 -11.73
N LYS A 40 16.25 0.83 -10.81
CA LYS A 40 15.78 -0.54 -11.17
C LYS A 40 14.65 -0.97 -10.26
N PRO A 41 13.68 -1.74 -10.77
CA PRO A 41 12.70 -2.39 -9.91
C PRO A 41 13.40 -3.28 -8.89
N VAL A 42 13.01 -3.16 -7.63
CA VAL A 42 13.58 -3.93 -6.53
C VAL A 42 12.49 -4.38 -5.56
N ILE A 43 12.61 -5.57 -5.05
CA ILE A 43 11.80 -6.08 -3.95
C ILE A 43 12.67 -6.06 -2.69
N LEU A 44 12.35 -5.16 -1.75
CA LEU A 44 12.96 -5.11 -0.43
C LEU A 44 12.08 -5.85 0.58
N SER A 45 12.60 -6.92 1.16
CA SER A 45 11.90 -7.68 2.20
C SER A 45 12.42 -7.31 3.58
N ILE A 46 11.49 -6.90 4.47
CA ILE A 46 11.79 -6.63 5.88
C ILE A 46 11.34 -7.84 6.71
N VAL A 47 12.30 -8.55 7.28
CA VAL A 47 12.07 -9.75 8.08
C VAL A 47 12.33 -9.46 9.57
N GLY A 48 11.57 -10.10 10.43
CA GLY A 48 11.70 -9.96 11.88
C GLY A 48 10.52 -10.58 12.62
N GLU A 49 10.65 -10.76 13.93
CA GLU A 49 9.63 -11.35 14.80
C GLU A 49 8.31 -10.57 14.80
N SER A 50 7.23 -11.22 15.22
CA SER A 50 5.95 -10.53 15.41
C SER A 50 6.10 -9.43 16.48
N GLY A 51 5.55 -8.24 16.18
CA GLY A 51 5.63 -7.10 17.10
C GLY A 51 6.93 -6.29 17.04
N CYS A 52 7.94 -6.65 16.21
CA CYS A 52 9.20 -5.89 16.10
C CYS A 52 9.08 -4.54 15.36
N GLY A 53 7.87 -4.11 14.96
CA GLY A 53 7.64 -2.78 14.40
C GLY A 53 7.45 -2.73 12.87
N LYS A 54 7.51 -3.83 12.12
CA LYS A 54 7.35 -3.86 10.65
C LYS A 54 6.12 -3.08 10.17
N THR A 55 4.95 -3.42 10.69
CA THR A 55 3.69 -2.73 10.36
C THR A 55 3.72 -1.24 10.74
N THR A 56 4.41 -0.88 11.84
CA THR A 56 4.58 0.53 12.22
C THR A 56 5.42 1.28 11.21
N LEU A 57 6.52 0.69 10.73
CA LEU A 57 7.36 1.26 9.68
C LEU A 57 6.56 1.43 8.37
N CYS A 58 5.83 0.39 7.94
CA CYS A 58 4.93 0.47 6.78
C CYS A 58 3.93 1.64 6.92
N LYS A 59 3.28 1.77 8.07
CA LYS A 59 2.33 2.86 8.34
C LYS A 59 2.99 4.24 8.35
N MET A 60 4.25 4.36 8.76
CA MET A 60 5.00 5.62 8.64
C MET A 60 5.32 5.96 7.17
N ILE A 61 5.78 4.99 6.38
CA ILE A 61 6.04 5.18 4.95
C ILE A 61 4.75 5.54 4.20
N LEU A 62 3.61 4.95 4.60
CA LEU A 62 2.27 5.28 4.08
C LEU A 62 1.71 6.64 4.59
N ARG A 63 2.47 7.41 5.39
CA ARG A 63 2.05 8.67 6.02
C ARG A 63 0.83 8.53 6.96
N LEU A 64 0.51 7.31 7.40
CA LEU A 64 -0.54 7.06 8.39
C LEU A 64 -0.06 7.41 9.81
N TYR A 65 1.24 7.23 10.08
CA TYR A 65 1.89 7.67 11.30
C TYR A 65 3.02 8.65 10.99
N LYS A 66 3.14 9.70 11.80
CA LYS A 66 4.28 10.61 11.73
C LYS A 66 5.42 10.03 12.58
N PRO A 67 6.68 10.00 12.11
CA PRO A 67 7.82 9.69 12.95
C PRO A 67 7.96 10.73 14.07
N ASP A 68 8.45 10.31 15.24
CA ASP A 68 8.74 11.20 16.37
C ASP A 68 10.16 11.78 16.26
N ARG A 69 11.07 11.06 15.56
CA ARG A 69 12.41 11.50 15.17
C ARG A 69 12.71 11.03 13.77
N GLY A 70 13.71 11.68 13.14
CA GLY A 70 14.13 11.37 11.79
C GLY A 70 13.16 11.87 10.73
N ASP A 71 13.38 11.47 9.48
CA ASP A 71 12.54 11.86 8.36
C ASP A 71 12.39 10.73 7.34
N ILE A 72 11.34 10.81 6.53
CA ILE A 72 11.10 9.92 5.39
C ILE A 72 10.97 10.80 4.16
N LEU A 73 11.76 10.48 3.13
CA LEU A 73 11.73 11.18 1.86
C LEU A 73 11.26 10.22 0.76
N LEU A 74 10.41 10.71 -0.12
CA LEU A 74 10.00 10.01 -1.35
C LEU A 74 10.42 10.86 -2.54
N SER A 75 11.27 10.30 -3.41
CA SER A 75 11.85 11.02 -4.54
C SER A 75 12.45 12.38 -4.13
N GLY A 76 13.17 12.41 -3.00
CA GLY A 76 13.80 13.59 -2.44
C GLY A 76 12.89 14.55 -1.66
N ASN A 77 11.57 14.32 -1.64
CA ASN A 77 10.61 15.19 -0.94
C ASN A 77 10.33 14.67 0.47
N SER A 78 10.55 15.50 1.48
CA SER A 78 10.37 15.15 2.90
C SER A 78 8.88 15.00 3.28
N TYR A 79 8.59 13.98 4.09
CA TYR A 79 7.27 13.79 4.70
C TYR A 79 7.00 14.76 5.85
N ALA A 80 8.04 15.24 6.51
CA ALA A 80 7.93 16.21 7.60
C ALA A 80 7.36 17.52 7.08
N ASN A 81 7.72 17.92 5.86
CA ASN A 81 7.21 19.11 5.20
C ASN A 81 6.01 18.75 4.30
N ARG A 82 4.79 18.89 4.83
CA ARG A 82 3.55 18.60 4.09
C ARG A 82 3.35 19.43 2.82
N LYS A 83 4.08 20.56 2.68
CA LYS A 83 3.97 21.43 1.50
C LYS A 83 4.77 20.92 0.30
N ASP A 84 5.75 20.05 0.54
CA ASP A 84 6.68 19.61 -0.51
C ASP A 84 6.13 18.46 -1.36
N TYR A 85 5.05 17.81 -0.91
CA TYR A 85 4.51 16.68 -1.65
C TYR A 85 2.97 16.72 -1.73
N ASP A 86 2.47 16.89 -2.96
CA ASP A 86 1.03 16.88 -3.26
C ASP A 86 0.37 15.57 -2.78
N PRO A 87 -0.71 15.63 -1.97
CA PRO A 87 -1.43 14.46 -1.50
C PRO A 87 -2.01 13.59 -2.61
N LEU A 88 -2.35 14.16 -3.77
CA LEU A 88 -2.83 13.42 -4.92
C LEU A 88 -1.67 12.63 -5.55
N ARG A 89 -0.54 13.29 -5.75
CA ARG A 89 0.68 12.67 -6.28
C ARG A 89 1.15 11.53 -5.38
N PHE A 90 1.13 11.72 -4.06
CA PHE A 90 1.45 10.66 -3.12
C PHE A 90 0.57 9.41 -3.32
N ARG A 91 -0.75 9.61 -3.47
CA ARG A 91 -1.69 8.50 -3.68
C ARG A 91 -1.53 7.79 -5.03
N LEU A 92 -0.98 8.47 -6.02
CA LEU A 92 -0.62 7.84 -7.29
C LEU A 92 0.68 7.04 -7.16
N ASP A 93 1.69 7.64 -6.54
CA ASP A 93 3.04 7.09 -6.48
C ASP A 93 3.20 5.97 -5.43
N VAL A 94 2.40 5.97 -4.34
CA VAL A 94 2.52 4.99 -3.23
C VAL A 94 1.20 4.29 -2.97
N GLN A 95 1.21 2.96 -3.03
CA GLN A 95 0.03 2.15 -2.80
C GLN A 95 0.25 1.10 -1.71
N PRO A 96 -0.70 0.96 -0.76
CA PRO A 96 -0.67 -0.09 0.24
C PRO A 96 -1.31 -1.39 -0.27
N ILE A 97 -0.77 -2.52 0.17
CA ILE A 97 -1.45 -3.82 0.15
C ILE A 97 -1.44 -4.32 1.59
N PHE A 98 -2.61 -4.34 2.23
CA PHE A 98 -2.75 -4.77 3.62
C PHE A 98 -2.86 -6.29 3.74
N GLN A 99 -2.43 -6.83 4.87
CA GLN A 99 -2.53 -8.25 5.21
C GLN A 99 -4.00 -8.73 5.21
N ASN A 100 -4.89 -7.91 5.76
CA ASN A 100 -6.33 -8.16 5.75
C ASN A 100 -6.98 -7.36 4.60
N PRO A 101 -7.45 -8.02 3.52
CA PRO A 101 -8.03 -7.31 2.39
C PRO A 101 -9.32 -6.54 2.74
N TYR A 102 -10.04 -6.95 3.78
CA TYR A 102 -11.24 -6.25 4.23
C TYR A 102 -10.96 -4.83 4.74
N GLU A 103 -9.74 -4.52 5.13
CA GLU A 103 -9.34 -3.14 5.48
C GLU A 103 -9.34 -2.19 4.27
N SER A 104 -9.26 -2.74 3.07
CA SER A 104 -9.27 -1.98 1.82
C SER A 104 -10.66 -1.66 1.30
N PHE A 105 -11.71 -2.33 1.81
CA PHE A 105 -13.07 -2.25 1.30
C PHE A 105 -14.09 -2.14 2.44
N SER A 106 -14.99 -1.16 2.35
CA SER A 106 -16.14 -1.09 3.26
C SER A 106 -17.23 -2.04 2.79
N ALA A 107 -17.85 -2.77 3.71
CA ALA A 107 -18.96 -3.68 3.43
C ALA A 107 -20.21 -3.00 2.83
N ARG A 108 -20.27 -1.65 2.84
CA ARG A 108 -21.43 -0.87 2.36
C ARG A 108 -21.39 -0.52 0.87
N LYS A 109 -20.31 -0.84 0.17
CA LYS A 109 -20.13 -0.52 -1.26
C LYS A 109 -19.65 -1.75 -2.01
N THR A 110 -20.06 -1.85 -3.27
CA THR A 110 -19.58 -2.89 -4.17
C THR A 110 -18.09 -2.70 -4.48
N VAL A 111 -17.39 -3.79 -4.71
CA VAL A 111 -15.93 -3.78 -4.90
C VAL A 111 -15.53 -3.03 -6.16
N ASP A 112 -16.28 -3.16 -7.25
CA ASP A 112 -16.04 -2.44 -8.50
C ASP A 112 -16.12 -0.91 -8.32
N THR A 113 -16.95 -0.41 -7.39
CA THR A 113 -16.99 1.02 -7.04
C THR A 113 -15.63 1.54 -6.58
N TYR A 114 -14.85 0.73 -5.83
CA TYR A 114 -13.51 1.13 -5.39
C TYR A 114 -12.53 1.17 -6.55
N LEU A 115 -12.57 0.17 -7.43
CA LEU A 115 -11.69 0.11 -8.60
C LEU A 115 -11.94 1.30 -9.54
N PHE A 116 -13.22 1.55 -9.89
CA PHE A 116 -13.59 2.69 -10.72
C PHE A 116 -13.26 4.04 -10.08
N ASN A 117 -13.52 4.19 -8.78
CA ASN A 117 -13.15 5.42 -8.08
C ASN A 117 -11.63 5.65 -8.05
N THR A 118 -10.83 4.58 -7.97
CA THR A 118 -9.37 4.71 -8.06
C THR A 118 -8.98 5.24 -9.44
N ALA A 119 -9.50 4.67 -10.53
CA ALA A 119 -9.18 5.09 -11.89
C ALA A 119 -9.65 6.52 -12.21
N LEU A 120 -10.91 6.86 -11.86
CA LEU A 120 -11.54 8.12 -12.23
C LEU A 120 -11.14 9.28 -11.31
N ARG A 121 -11.22 9.10 -9.97
CA ARG A 121 -10.98 10.20 -9.02
C ARG A 121 -9.51 10.59 -8.89
N LEU A 122 -8.60 9.66 -9.19
CA LEU A 122 -7.17 9.99 -9.25
C LEU A 122 -6.76 10.54 -10.64
N GLY A 123 -7.72 10.69 -11.57
CA GLY A 123 -7.47 11.28 -12.89
C GLY A 123 -6.62 10.41 -13.81
N ILE A 124 -6.60 9.08 -13.59
CA ILE A 124 -5.83 8.14 -14.42
C ILE A 124 -6.49 8.00 -15.78
N VAL A 125 -7.81 7.98 -15.81
CA VAL A 125 -8.65 7.92 -17.01
C VAL A 125 -9.72 9.01 -16.97
N LYS A 126 -10.25 9.38 -18.15
CA LYS A 126 -11.17 10.52 -18.30
C LYS A 126 -12.65 10.14 -18.23
N ASN A 127 -12.99 8.90 -18.59
CA ASN A 127 -14.38 8.48 -18.71
C ASN A 127 -14.58 7.03 -18.24
N ARG A 128 -15.86 6.62 -18.17
CA ARG A 128 -16.26 5.30 -17.67
C ARG A 128 -15.76 4.16 -18.55
N THR A 129 -15.77 4.31 -19.86
CA THR A 129 -15.33 3.27 -20.80
C THR A 129 -13.85 2.98 -20.63
N GLU A 130 -13.02 4.03 -20.55
CA GLU A 130 -11.58 3.87 -20.28
C GLU A 130 -11.34 3.20 -18.93
N ALA A 131 -12.16 3.55 -17.91
CA ALA A 131 -12.06 2.95 -16.59
C ALA A 131 -12.44 1.46 -16.61
N GLU A 132 -13.45 1.06 -17.37
CA GLU A 132 -13.84 -0.35 -17.51
C GLU A 132 -12.71 -1.17 -18.14
N ASN A 133 -12.11 -0.69 -19.23
CA ASN A 133 -10.98 -1.34 -19.88
C ASN A 133 -9.77 -1.48 -18.93
N LEU A 134 -9.35 -0.39 -18.29
CA LEU A 134 -8.21 -0.40 -17.36
C LEU A 134 -8.45 -1.33 -16.16
N VAL A 135 -9.65 -1.29 -15.58
CA VAL A 135 -10.02 -2.12 -14.43
C VAL A 135 -10.04 -3.59 -14.82
N ASP A 136 -10.62 -3.94 -15.98
CA ASP A 136 -10.66 -5.33 -16.44
C ASP A 136 -9.25 -5.85 -16.75
N GLU A 137 -8.43 -5.09 -17.48
CA GLU A 137 -7.02 -5.42 -17.76
C GLU A 137 -6.27 -5.71 -16.45
N THR A 138 -6.42 -4.82 -15.46
CA THR A 138 -5.71 -4.96 -14.19
C THR A 138 -6.25 -6.15 -13.38
N LEU A 139 -7.54 -6.43 -13.41
CA LEU A 139 -8.13 -7.62 -12.79
C LEU A 139 -7.64 -8.90 -13.46
N CYS A 140 -7.54 -8.93 -14.80
CA CYS A 140 -7.01 -10.07 -15.54
C CYS A 140 -5.58 -10.38 -15.13
N SER A 141 -4.73 -9.38 -14.85
CA SER A 141 -3.36 -9.60 -14.40
C SER A 141 -3.25 -10.37 -13.08
N VAL A 142 -4.28 -10.29 -12.23
CA VAL A 142 -4.36 -11.03 -10.95
C VAL A 142 -5.27 -12.27 -11.03
N GLY A 143 -5.62 -12.72 -12.22
CA GLY A 143 -6.48 -13.89 -12.45
C GLY A 143 -7.95 -13.69 -12.06
N MET A 144 -8.46 -12.47 -12.23
CA MET A 144 -9.86 -12.09 -12.02
C MET A 144 -10.40 -11.43 -13.29
N SER A 145 -11.71 -11.12 -13.34
CA SER A 145 -12.30 -10.32 -14.42
C SER A 145 -13.33 -9.36 -13.87
N LEU A 146 -13.59 -8.28 -14.60
CA LEU A 146 -14.62 -7.31 -14.21
C LEU A 146 -16.03 -7.95 -14.17
N ALA A 147 -16.31 -8.89 -15.06
CA ALA A 147 -17.58 -9.60 -15.07
C ALA A 147 -17.85 -10.37 -13.76
N VAL A 148 -16.82 -10.93 -13.15
CA VAL A 148 -16.92 -11.64 -11.85
C VAL A 148 -17.07 -10.67 -10.68
N VAL A 149 -16.49 -9.47 -10.78
CA VAL A 149 -16.38 -8.49 -9.66
C VAL A 149 -17.55 -7.49 -9.65
N LYS A 150 -18.11 -7.16 -10.81
CA LYS A 150 -19.10 -6.08 -10.98
C LYS A 150 -20.36 -6.32 -10.13
N GLY A 151 -20.72 -5.31 -9.35
CA GLY A 151 -21.92 -5.29 -8.51
C GLY A 151 -21.83 -6.13 -7.23
N LYS A 152 -20.73 -6.80 -6.95
CA LYS A 152 -20.57 -7.63 -5.76
C LYS A 152 -19.95 -6.87 -4.58
N TYR A 153 -20.37 -7.24 -3.38
CA TYR A 153 -19.87 -6.71 -2.11
C TYR A 153 -18.65 -7.51 -1.62
N PRO A 154 -17.79 -6.94 -0.77
CA PRO A 154 -16.60 -7.63 -0.25
C PRO A 154 -16.88 -8.99 0.40
N THR A 155 -18.02 -9.13 1.09
CA THR A 155 -18.43 -10.37 1.76
C THR A 155 -18.81 -11.51 0.80
N GLN A 156 -18.93 -11.25 -0.49
CA GLN A 156 -19.24 -12.26 -1.51
C GLN A 156 -18.00 -12.87 -2.16
N PHE A 157 -16.80 -12.52 -1.66
CA PHE A 157 -15.53 -13.05 -2.12
C PHE A 157 -14.83 -13.82 -1.01
N SER A 158 -14.08 -14.84 -1.38
CA SER A 158 -13.10 -15.46 -0.49
C SER A 158 -11.98 -14.47 -0.14
N GLY A 159 -11.28 -14.72 0.98
CA GLY A 159 -10.15 -13.87 1.38
C GLY A 159 -9.08 -13.75 0.28
N GLY A 160 -8.77 -14.86 -0.41
CA GLY A 160 -7.80 -14.86 -1.51
C GLY A 160 -8.27 -14.10 -2.75
N GLU A 161 -9.55 -14.19 -3.12
CA GLU A 161 -10.12 -13.39 -4.22
C GLU A 161 -10.09 -11.89 -3.88
N LEU A 162 -10.52 -11.53 -2.67
CA LEU A 162 -10.54 -10.14 -2.23
C LEU A 162 -9.12 -9.56 -2.13
N GLN A 163 -8.14 -10.39 -1.74
CA GLN A 163 -6.72 -10.00 -1.73
C GLN A 163 -6.23 -9.73 -3.16
N ARG A 164 -6.53 -10.59 -4.13
CA ARG A 164 -6.17 -10.35 -5.54
C ARG A 164 -6.81 -9.06 -6.07
N ILE A 165 -8.08 -8.80 -5.73
CA ILE A 165 -8.75 -7.55 -6.10
C ILE A 165 -8.11 -6.34 -5.42
N SER A 166 -7.65 -6.47 -4.17
CA SER A 166 -6.91 -5.42 -3.46
C SER A 166 -5.58 -5.09 -4.16
N ILE A 167 -4.88 -6.13 -4.63
CA ILE A 167 -3.65 -5.98 -5.43
C ILE A 167 -3.96 -5.29 -6.76
N ALA A 168 -4.98 -5.74 -7.50
CA ALA A 168 -5.40 -5.09 -8.73
C ALA A 168 -5.69 -3.59 -8.51
N ARG A 169 -6.41 -3.24 -7.44
CA ARG A 169 -6.68 -1.85 -7.09
C ARG A 169 -5.41 -1.03 -6.90
N ALA A 170 -4.39 -1.58 -6.25
CA ALA A 170 -3.11 -0.91 -6.07
C ALA A 170 -2.38 -0.71 -7.41
N LEU A 171 -2.45 -1.69 -8.32
CA LEU A 171 -1.80 -1.65 -9.63
C LEU A 171 -2.45 -0.67 -10.62
N ILE A 172 -3.75 -0.32 -10.46
CA ILE A 172 -4.45 0.65 -11.32
C ILE A 172 -3.68 1.97 -11.43
N THR A 173 -3.02 2.42 -10.36
CA THR A 173 -2.28 3.69 -10.36
C THR A 173 -0.91 3.60 -11.01
N ARG A 174 -0.43 2.40 -11.35
CA ARG A 174 0.96 2.13 -11.79
C ARG A 174 1.96 2.78 -10.82
N PRO A 175 1.93 2.41 -9.54
CA PRO A 175 2.65 3.12 -8.49
C PRO A 175 4.16 2.93 -8.63
N LYS A 176 4.92 3.91 -8.12
CA LYS A 176 6.38 3.79 -8.01
C LYS A 176 6.82 2.95 -6.81
N LEU A 177 5.99 2.91 -5.77
CA LEU A 177 6.26 2.19 -4.53
C LEU A 177 5.01 1.46 -4.04
N ILE A 178 5.13 0.16 -3.84
CA ILE A 178 4.11 -0.66 -3.19
C ILE A 178 4.63 -1.02 -1.79
N ILE A 179 3.84 -0.70 -0.77
CA ILE A 179 4.08 -1.13 0.61
C ILE A 179 3.14 -2.28 0.92
N ALA A 180 3.70 -3.48 0.99
CA ALA A 180 2.94 -4.70 1.17
C ALA A 180 3.21 -5.32 2.55
N ASP A 181 2.17 -5.49 3.36
CA ASP A 181 2.22 -6.18 4.65
C ASP A 181 1.63 -7.58 4.45
N GLU A 182 2.49 -8.60 4.35
CA GLU A 182 2.14 -10.00 4.08
C GLU A 182 1.14 -10.22 2.90
N PRO A 183 1.38 -9.66 1.71
CA PRO A 183 0.39 -9.52 0.64
C PRO A 183 -0.14 -10.83 0.07
N VAL A 184 0.55 -11.94 0.30
CA VAL A 184 0.20 -13.26 -0.24
C VAL A 184 -0.19 -14.27 0.84
N ALA A 185 -0.36 -13.85 2.09
CA ALA A 185 -0.67 -14.76 3.21
C ALA A 185 -2.00 -15.52 2.98
N ALA A 186 -3.02 -14.83 2.48
CA ALA A 186 -4.35 -15.37 2.22
C ALA A 186 -4.56 -15.94 0.80
N ILE A 187 -3.49 -16.05 -0.01
CA ILE A 187 -3.56 -16.50 -1.42
C ILE A 187 -3.06 -17.95 -1.51
N ASP A 188 -3.68 -18.74 -2.37
CA ASP A 188 -3.28 -20.12 -2.65
C ASP A 188 -1.86 -20.21 -3.21
N ALA A 189 -1.16 -21.29 -2.86
CA ALA A 189 0.27 -21.48 -3.21
C ALA A 189 0.52 -21.38 -4.73
N SER A 190 -0.40 -21.90 -5.55
CA SER A 190 -0.32 -21.86 -7.02
C SER A 190 -0.35 -20.42 -7.58
N MET A 191 -1.06 -19.51 -6.91
CA MET A 191 -1.20 -18.12 -7.35
C MET A 191 -0.12 -17.18 -6.75
N LYS A 192 0.53 -17.59 -5.65
CA LYS A 192 1.56 -16.75 -4.99
C LYS A 192 2.67 -16.35 -5.95
N MET A 193 3.18 -17.30 -6.74
CA MET A 193 4.26 -17.01 -7.70
C MET A 193 3.83 -16.02 -8.79
N ASN A 194 2.59 -16.16 -9.30
CA ASN A 194 2.07 -15.23 -10.30
C ASN A 194 1.98 -13.80 -9.74
N ILE A 195 1.46 -13.66 -8.52
CA ILE A 195 1.38 -12.35 -7.83
C ILE A 195 2.76 -11.76 -7.57
N VAL A 196 3.73 -12.56 -7.10
CA VAL A 196 5.10 -12.07 -6.87
C VAL A 196 5.75 -11.62 -8.20
N ASN A 197 5.46 -12.29 -9.31
CA ASN A 197 5.99 -11.89 -10.62
C ASN A 197 5.38 -10.58 -11.15
N LEU A 198 4.17 -10.19 -10.70
CA LEU A 198 3.59 -8.87 -11.05
C LEU A 198 4.31 -7.70 -10.37
N PHE A 199 5.08 -7.96 -9.30
CA PHE A 199 5.84 -6.93 -8.59
C PHE A 199 7.29 -6.77 -9.10
N LYS A 200 7.70 -7.59 -10.08
CA LYS A 200 9.02 -7.50 -10.75
C LYS A 200 8.96 -6.60 -11.97
#